data_3038851bd266a6d8d364ef77df2e7a56
#
_entry.id   3038851bd266a6d8d364ef77df2e7a56
#
_cell.length_a   1.000
_cell.length_b   1.000
_cell.length_c   1.000
_cell.angle_alpha   90.00
_cell.angle_beta   90.00
_cell.angle_gamma   90.00
#
_symmetry.space_group_name_H-M   'P 1'
#
loop_
_entity.id
_entity.type
_entity.pdbx_description
1 polymer ?
#
loop_
_entity_poly.entity_id
_entity_poly.type
_entity_poly.pdbx_seq_one_letter_code
_entity_poly.pdbx_strand_id
1 'polypeptide(L)'
;MHLDSAFNRFFKKLGNYPVFKKKANKGSFSVPQHFSIDGNRLTIPKFKEPIRFFKHREIEGMMHSLTITKKPSGKYYVSILADTEIEQPEPRDVKAESSAGMDVGITEFLTLSDGIQIGNQKNIEKSERKLAKRQRQMAKKQKGSKNRNRARIKVATIQEHIANQRMDFHDKVSDALTRMYDTIVVEDLNVNGMKKNHHLAKSISDAGWSSFFTMLKTKAVSRGKNIIEIGRFDPSSKMCSHCGYIYELKLSERSWTCPRCNTRHDREWNAAINIKRFGLIKTGVPTDSGELTPVESAMAGCLIREGISYHSLKQEANGF
;
A
#
# COMPACT_ATOMS: atom_id res chain seq x y z
N MET A 1 11.29 23.27 -18.80
CA MET A 1 10.15 22.52 -18.25
C MET A 1 10.32 22.12 -16.77
N HIS A 2 11.28 21.27 -16.38
CA HIS A 2 11.41 20.86 -14.98
C HIS A 2 11.87 21.96 -14.01
N LEU A 3 12.72 22.89 -14.45
CA LEU A 3 13.19 24.00 -13.62
C LEU A 3 12.08 25.00 -13.36
N ASP A 4 11.35 25.38 -14.39
CA ASP A 4 10.20 26.27 -14.31
C ASP A 4 9.12 25.69 -13.36
N SER A 5 8.75 24.43 -13.54
CA SER A 5 7.82 23.74 -12.64
C SER A 5 8.31 23.72 -11.18
N ALA A 6 9.61 23.56 -10.95
CA ALA A 6 10.17 23.57 -9.60
C ALA A 6 10.08 24.95 -8.94
N PHE A 7 10.36 26.03 -9.69
CA PHE A 7 10.18 27.39 -9.19
C PHE A 7 8.70 27.75 -8.99
N ASN A 8 7.83 27.38 -9.91
CA ASN A 8 6.39 27.58 -9.76
C ASN A 8 5.83 26.92 -8.49
N ARG A 9 6.29 25.71 -8.16
CA ARG A 9 5.93 25.04 -6.91
C ARG A 9 6.46 25.78 -5.69
N PHE A 10 7.68 26.31 -5.75
CA PHE A 10 8.27 27.11 -4.67
C PHE A 10 7.47 28.38 -4.42
N PHE A 11 7.21 29.17 -5.46
CA PHE A 11 6.43 30.42 -5.34
C PHE A 11 4.99 30.19 -4.87
N LYS A 12 4.38 29.06 -5.26
CA LYS A 12 3.06 28.64 -4.77
C LYS A 12 3.09 28.00 -3.36
N LYS A 13 4.24 28.00 -2.67
CA LYS A 13 4.45 27.37 -1.35
C LYS A 13 4.14 25.87 -1.32
N LEU A 14 4.17 25.20 -2.46
CA LEU A 14 3.93 23.76 -2.63
C LEU A 14 5.22 22.92 -2.57
N GLY A 15 6.36 23.54 -2.27
CA GLY A 15 7.67 22.88 -2.16
C GLY A 15 8.77 23.82 -1.71
N ASN A 16 9.92 23.25 -1.35
CA ASN A 16 11.10 24.04 -0.97
C ASN A 16 11.80 24.63 -2.20
N TYR A 17 12.75 25.56 -1.95
CA TYR A 17 13.58 26.14 -3.00
C TYR A 17 14.27 25.06 -3.84
N PRO A 18 14.29 25.18 -5.18
CA PRO A 18 14.90 24.19 -6.06
C PRO A 18 16.39 23.98 -5.77
N VAL A 19 16.78 22.71 -5.64
CA VAL A 19 18.17 22.31 -5.39
C VAL A 19 18.74 21.64 -6.63
N PHE A 20 20.01 21.94 -6.98
CA PHE A 20 20.68 21.28 -8.09
C PHE A 20 20.71 19.76 -7.92
N LYS A 21 20.25 19.05 -8.93
CA LYS A 21 20.32 17.60 -8.95
C LYS A 21 21.77 17.13 -9.09
N LYS A 22 22.25 16.42 -8.08
CA LYS A 22 23.54 15.74 -8.16
C LYS A 22 23.40 14.49 -9.03
N LYS A 23 24.48 14.07 -9.73
CA LYS A 23 24.53 12.81 -10.47
C LYS A 23 24.30 11.66 -9.48
N ALA A 24 23.12 11.07 -9.54
CA ALA A 24 22.72 9.98 -8.66
C ALA A 24 22.87 8.63 -9.36
N ASN A 25 22.97 7.53 -8.59
CA ASN A 25 22.99 6.18 -9.12
C ASN A 25 21.67 5.75 -9.79
N LYS A 26 20.62 6.55 -9.70
CA LYS A 26 19.33 6.38 -10.39
C LYS A 26 19.36 7.20 -11.67
N GLY A 27 19.60 6.51 -12.80
CA GLY A 27 19.49 7.14 -14.11
C GLY A 27 18.08 7.01 -14.64
N SER A 28 17.40 8.12 -14.90
CA SER A 28 16.16 8.14 -15.66
C SER A 28 16.16 9.35 -16.61
N PHE A 29 15.54 9.18 -17.76
CA PHE A 29 15.26 10.26 -18.69
C PHE A 29 13.89 10.09 -19.28
N SER A 30 13.24 11.21 -19.61
CA SER A 30 11.92 11.24 -20.21
C SER A 30 12.01 11.61 -21.69
N VAL A 31 11.18 11.01 -22.50
CA VAL A 31 11.00 11.29 -23.91
C VAL A 31 9.57 11.84 -24.05
N PRO A 32 9.42 13.17 -24.27
CA PRO A 32 8.11 13.81 -24.25
C PRO A 32 7.30 13.59 -25.52
N GLN A 33 7.95 13.27 -26.66
CA GLN A 33 7.31 13.15 -27.96
C GLN A 33 8.19 12.39 -28.96
N HIS A 34 7.66 12.08 -30.16
CA HIS A 34 8.38 11.42 -31.24
C HIS A 34 8.94 10.03 -30.85
N PHE A 35 8.22 9.27 -30.08
CA PHE A 35 8.48 7.86 -29.83
C PHE A 35 7.33 7.02 -30.40
N SER A 36 7.63 5.79 -30.75
CA SER A 36 6.62 4.82 -31.21
C SER A 36 6.86 3.45 -30.61
N ILE A 37 5.78 2.69 -30.49
CA ILE A 37 5.81 1.32 -29.97
C ILE A 37 5.14 0.43 -31.02
N ASP A 38 5.89 -0.54 -31.50
CA ASP A 38 5.42 -1.59 -32.39
C ASP A 38 5.69 -2.96 -31.77
N GLY A 39 4.64 -3.62 -31.32
CA GLY A 39 4.74 -4.85 -30.54
C GLY A 39 5.65 -4.69 -29.32
N ASN A 40 6.77 -5.42 -29.31
CA ASN A 40 7.79 -5.36 -28.25
C ASN A 40 9.00 -4.48 -28.61
N ARG A 41 8.85 -3.56 -29.57
CA ARG A 41 9.90 -2.66 -30.03
C ARG A 41 9.54 -1.21 -29.72
N LEU A 42 10.45 -0.52 -29.07
CA LEU A 42 10.32 0.89 -28.71
C LEU A 42 11.31 1.69 -29.56
N THR A 43 10.82 2.60 -30.38
CA THR A 43 11.63 3.58 -31.12
C THR A 43 11.63 4.89 -30.36
N ILE A 44 12.80 5.46 -30.11
CA ILE A 44 12.98 6.76 -29.45
C ILE A 44 13.93 7.64 -30.26
N PRO A 45 13.75 8.98 -30.22
CA PRO A 45 14.62 9.90 -30.95
C PRO A 45 16.10 9.72 -30.61
N LYS A 46 16.97 9.90 -31.59
CA LYS A 46 18.43 9.78 -31.51
C LYS A 46 18.98 8.36 -31.31
N PHE A 47 18.13 7.33 -31.23
CA PHE A 47 18.55 5.94 -31.29
C PHE A 47 18.34 5.40 -32.71
N LYS A 48 19.39 4.82 -33.30
CA LYS A 48 19.34 4.30 -34.68
C LYS A 48 18.47 3.04 -34.79
N GLU A 49 18.48 2.22 -33.74
CA GLU A 49 17.73 0.94 -33.71
C GLU A 49 16.64 0.93 -32.66
N PRO A 50 15.51 0.28 -32.91
CA PRO A 50 14.47 0.09 -31.92
C PRO A 50 14.98 -0.72 -30.72
N ILE A 51 14.57 -0.31 -29.53
CA ILE A 51 14.92 -0.99 -28.28
C ILE A 51 13.90 -2.08 -28.03
N ARG A 52 14.37 -3.32 -27.90
CA ARG A 52 13.50 -4.44 -27.52
C ARG A 52 13.15 -4.34 -26.03
N PHE A 53 11.85 -4.41 -25.71
CA PHE A 53 11.34 -4.43 -24.34
C PHE A 53 10.22 -5.46 -24.18
N PHE A 54 9.90 -5.82 -22.96
CA PHE A 54 8.79 -6.71 -22.64
C PHE A 54 7.53 -5.87 -22.37
N LYS A 55 6.57 -5.90 -23.28
CA LYS A 55 5.26 -5.28 -23.12
C LYS A 55 4.36 -6.27 -22.37
N HIS A 56 4.03 -6.00 -21.11
CA HIS A 56 3.25 -6.90 -20.27
C HIS A 56 1.73 -6.72 -20.40
N ARG A 57 1.29 -5.62 -21.01
CA ARG A 57 -0.13 -5.32 -21.31
C ARG A 57 -0.21 -4.43 -22.52
N GLU A 58 -1.37 -4.41 -23.16
CA GLU A 58 -1.66 -3.44 -24.22
C GLU A 58 -1.71 -2.03 -23.63
N ILE A 59 -1.38 -1.04 -24.45
CA ILE A 59 -1.40 0.37 -24.07
C ILE A 59 -2.64 0.96 -24.73
N GLU A 60 -3.61 1.31 -23.89
CA GLU A 60 -4.85 1.93 -24.31
C GLU A 60 -4.68 3.45 -24.33
N GLY A 61 -5.34 4.12 -25.28
CA GLY A 61 -5.38 5.58 -25.38
C GLY A 61 -4.18 6.22 -26.07
N MET A 62 -4.14 7.55 -26.00
CA MET A 62 -3.10 8.38 -26.62
C MET A 62 -1.85 8.44 -25.74
N MET A 63 -0.72 8.00 -26.24
CA MET A 63 0.56 8.08 -25.55
C MET A 63 1.12 9.50 -25.58
N HIS A 64 1.36 10.10 -24.41
CA HIS A 64 1.90 11.46 -24.28
C HIS A 64 3.41 11.50 -24.07
N SER A 65 3.92 10.66 -23.20
CA SER A 65 5.34 10.63 -22.88
C SER A 65 5.77 9.28 -22.32
N LEU A 66 7.05 9.00 -22.37
CA LEU A 66 7.62 7.85 -21.67
C LEU A 66 8.84 8.26 -20.83
N THR A 67 9.11 7.47 -19.81
CA THR A 67 10.29 7.63 -18.97
C THR A 67 11.02 6.30 -18.88
N ILE A 68 12.29 6.31 -19.27
CA ILE A 68 13.18 5.14 -19.13
C ILE A 68 13.96 5.29 -17.82
N THR A 69 13.88 4.27 -16.98
CA THR A 69 14.56 4.26 -15.66
C THR A 69 15.47 3.05 -15.53
N LYS A 70 16.74 3.28 -15.21
CA LYS A 70 17.69 2.25 -14.83
C LYS A 70 17.61 2.00 -13.33
N LYS A 71 17.30 0.78 -12.92
CA LYS A 71 17.31 0.38 -11.51
C LYS A 71 18.74 0.04 -11.02
N PRO A 72 18.99 0.10 -9.70
CA PRO A 72 20.30 -0.30 -9.14
C PRO A 72 20.72 -1.75 -9.45
N SER A 73 19.78 -2.64 -9.74
CA SER A 73 20.01 -4.01 -10.21
C SER A 73 20.59 -4.10 -11.63
N GLY A 74 20.59 -2.99 -12.37
CA GLY A 74 21.02 -2.92 -13.77
C GLY A 74 19.89 -3.09 -14.77
N LYS A 75 18.69 -3.45 -14.35
CA LYS A 75 17.52 -3.56 -15.22
C LYS A 75 17.00 -2.19 -15.64
N TYR A 76 16.38 -2.14 -16.81
CA TYR A 76 15.71 -0.95 -17.33
C TYR A 76 14.21 -1.17 -17.34
N TYR A 77 13.47 -0.11 -17.02
CA TYR A 77 12.01 -0.07 -17.04
C TYR A 77 11.55 1.12 -17.87
N VAL A 78 10.46 0.92 -18.58
CA VAL A 78 9.78 1.97 -19.33
C VAL A 78 8.45 2.25 -18.66
N SER A 79 8.20 3.49 -18.28
CA SER A 79 6.90 3.98 -17.82
C SER A 79 6.32 4.84 -18.91
N ILE A 80 5.11 4.53 -19.37
CA ILE A 80 4.42 5.24 -20.45
C ILE A 80 3.24 5.96 -19.81
N LEU A 81 3.13 7.25 -20.11
CA LEU A 81 1.96 8.05 -19.79
C LEU A 81 1.04 8.05 -21.00
N ALA A 82 -0.13 7.51 -20.86
CA ALA A 82 -1.18 7.51 -21.86
C ALA A 82 -2.46 8.14 -21.28
N ASP A 83 -3.18 8.85 -22.12
CA ASP A 83 -4.52 9.34 -21.82
C ASP A 83 -5.51 8.37 -22.44
N THR A 84 -6.32 7.76 -21.62
CA THR A 84 -7.31 6.77 -22.05
C THR A 84 -8.66 7.40 -22.39
N GLU A 85 -8.82 8.71 -22.16
CA GLU A 85 -10.11 9.44 -22.35
C GLU A 85 -11.27 8.79 -21.56
N ILE A 86 -10.96 7.87 -20.64
CA ILE A 86 -11.96 7.25 -19.77
C ILE A 86 -12.29 8.22 -18.65
N GLU A 87 -13.54 8.66 -18.61
CA GLU A 87 -14.03 9.45 -17.47
C GLU A 87 -13.94 8.63 -16.18
N GLN A 88 -13.48 9.28 -15.13
CA GLN A 88 -13.47 8.64 -13.82
C GLN A 88 -14.90 8.50 -13.33
N PRO A 89 -15.30 7.31 -12.84
CA PRO A 89 -16.65 7.13 -12.33
C PRO A 89 -16.85 7.98 -11.08
N GLU A 90 -18.05 8.56 -10.97
CA GLU A 90 -18.44 9.30 -9.77
C GLU A 90 -18.39 8.41 -8.51
N PRO A 91 -18.01 8.97 -7.37
CA PRO A 91 -18.02 8.25 -6.12
C PRO A 91 -19.43 7.73 -5.78
N ARG A 92 -19.53 6.48 -5.33
CA ARG A 92 -20.79 5.87 -4.93
C ARG A 92 -21.30 6.46 -3.62
N ASP A 93 -22.59 6.35 -3.38
CA ASP A 93 -23.17 6.67 -2.08
C ASP A 93 -22.58 5.79 -0.98
N VAL A 94 -22.34 6.39 0.17
CA VAL A 94 -21.83 5.66 1.33
C VAL A 94 -22.98 4.89 1.99
N LYS A 95 -22.85 3.58 2.07
CA LYS A 95 -23.85 2.68 2.69
C LYS A 95 -23.15 1.78 3.71
N ALA A 96 -23.77 1.54 4.85
CA ALA A 96 -23.20 0.75 5.94
C ALA A 96 -22.89 -0.69 5.51
N GLU A 97 -23.79 -1.32 4.74
CA GLU A 97 -23.68 -2.71 4.29
C GLU A 97 -22.55 -2.95 3.27
N SER A 98 -22.20 -1.95 2.46
CA SER A 98 -21.10 -2.04 1.49
C SER A 98 -19.82 -1.35 1.97
N SER A 99 -19.73 -1.02 3.26
CA SER A 99 -18.59 -0.37 3.89
C SER A 99 -17.79 -1.34 4.77
N ALA A 100 -16.47 -1.20 4.76
CA ALA A 100 -15.57 -1.88 5.69
C ALA A 100 -14.67 -0.91 6.43
N GLY A 101 -14.46 -1.15 7.73
CA GLY A 101 -13.36 -0.53 8.49
C GLY A 101 -12.12 -1.40 8.39
N MET A 102 -10.96 -0.79 8.31
CA MET A 102 -9.68 -1.47 8.13
C MET A 102 -8.65 -0.97 9.13
N ASP A 103 -8.22 -1.85 10.03
CA ASP A 103 -7.05 -1.65 10.89
C ASP A 103 -5.82 -2.30 10.26
N VAL A 104 -4.65 -1.65 10.28
CA VAL A 104 -3.40 -2.19 9.74
C VAL A 104 -2.41 -2.49 10.85
N GLY A 105 -1.82 -3.69 10.79
CA GLY A 105 -0.94 -4.21 11.82
C GLY A 105 0.39 -4.76 11.31
N ILE A 106 1.29 -5.06 12.24
CA ILE A 106 2.58 -5.71 11.95
C ILE A 106 2.44 -7.23 11.98
N THR A 107 1.62 -7.77 12.86
CA THR A 107 1.38 -9.22 12.97
C THR A 107 0.54 -9.67 11.79
N GLU A 108 -0.67 -9.17 11.72
CA GLU A 108 -1.50 -9.22 10.52
C GLU A 108 -1.25 -7.93 9.72
N PHE A 109 -1.28 -8.04 8.40
CA PHE A 109 -1.11 -6.87 7.53
C PHE A 109 -2.30 -5.91 7.66
N LEU A 110 -3.50 -6.47 7.72
CA LEU A 110 -4.72 -5.74 8.02
C LEU A 110 -5.81 -6.67 8.62
N THR A 111 -6.71 -6.06 9.37
CA THR A 111 -7.93 -6.68 9.90
C THR A 111 -9.12 -5.84 9.46
N LEU A 112 -10.16 -6.47 8.95
CA LEU A 112 -11.40 -5.83 8.50
C LEU A 112 -12.51 -5.95 9.54
N SER A 113 -13.47 -5.03 9.49
CA SER A 113 -14.61 -4.98 10.41
C SER A 113 -15.53 -6.21 10.32
N ASP A 114 -15.50 -6.94 9.22
CA ASP A 114 -16.19 -8.21 9.04
C ASP A 114 -15.41 -9.44 9.56
N GLY A 115 -14.29 -9.21 10.25
CA GLY A 115 -13.49 -10.25 10.89
C GLY A 115 -12.43 -10.90 10.00
N ILE A 116 -12.31 -10.51 8.74
CA ILE A 116 -11.25 -11.01 7.86
C ILE A 116 -9.91 -10.42 8.24
N GLN A 117 -8.91 -11.28 8.43
CA GLN A 117 -7.54 -10.90 8.69
C GLN A 117 -6.62 -11.38 7.57
N ILE A 118 -5.79 -10.47 7.05
CA ILE A 118 -4.83 -10.76 6.00
C ILE A 118 -3.42 -10.76 6.60
N GLY A 119 -2.74 -11.91 6.48
CA GLY A 119 -1.42 -12.13 7.06
C GLY A 119 -0.31 -11.25 6.44
N ASN A 120 0.64 -10.84 7.25
CA ASN A 120 1.80 -10.08 6.78
C ASN A 120 2.81 -11.00 6.09
N GLN A 121 3.26 -10.62 4.89
CA GLN A 121 4.16 -11.43 4.05
C GLN A 121 5.60 -11.55 4.61
N LYS A 122 6.06 -10.59 5.42
CA LYS A 122 7.41 -10.55 6.04
C LYS A 122 8.54 -10.81 5.02
N ASN A 123 8.48 -10.13 3.88
CA ASN A 123 9.35 -10.38 2.73
C ASN A 123 10.83 -10.11 3.02
N ILE A 124 11.13 -9.10 3.85
CA ILE A 124 12.50 -8.81 4.28
C ILE A 124 13.01 -9.94 5.16
N GLU A 125 12.21 -10.43 6.12
CA GLU A 125 12.60 -11.50 7.04
C GLU A 125 12.94 -12.78 6.28
N LYS A 126 12.08 -13.19 5.34
CA LYS A 126 12.33 -14.38 4.47
C LYS A 126 13.64 -14.27 3.68
N SER A 127 14.01 -13.06 3.27
CA SER A 127 15.20 -12.81 2.45
C SER A 127 16.44 -12.37 3.25
N GLU A 128 16.31 -12.17 4.57
CA GLU A 128 17.32 -11.53 5.41
C GLU A 128 18.67 -12.23 5.38
N ARG A 129 18.71 -13.53 5.56
CA ARG A 129 19.96 -14.32 5.56
C ARG A 129 20.72 -14.17 4.23
N LYS A 130 20.00 -14.23 3.11
CA LYS A 130 20.57 -14.08 1.77
C LYS A 130 21.06 -12.65 1.55
N LEU A 131 20.29 -11.65 1.95
CA LEU A 131 20.65 -10.24 1.85
C LEU A 131 21.89 -9.92 2.67
N ALA A 132 21.93 -10.31 3.95
CA ALA A 132 23.04 -10.08 4.85
C ALA A 132 24.33 -10.76 4.35
N LYS A 133 24.26 -12.00 3.81
CA LYS A 133 25.39 -12.68 3.18
C LYS A 133 25.97 -11.87 2.02
N ARG A 134 25.11 -11.35 1.13
CA ARG A 134 25.54 -10.55 -0.02
C ARG A 134 26.08 -9.19 0.37
N GLN A 135 25.49 -8.55 1.37
CA GLN A 135 26.01 -7.28 1.91
C GLN A 135 27.39 -7.43 2.53
N ARG A 136 27.63 -8.49 3.33
CA ARG A 136 28.97 -8.82 3.86
C ARG A 136 29.99 -9.07 2.76
N GLN A 137 29.62 -9.82 1.71
CA GLN A 137 30.47 -10.04 0.55
C GLN A 137 30.82 -8.75 -0.19
N MET A 138 29.86 -7.82 -0.31
CA MET A 138 30.09 -6.52 -0.91
C MET A 138 30.98 -5.64 -0.03
N ALA A 139 30.78 -5.65 1.28
CA ALA A 139 31.58 -4.85 2.23
C ALA A 139 33.07 -5.19 2.19
N LYS A 140 33.42 -6.48 1.99
CA LYS A 140 34.80 -6.95 1.86
C LYS A 140 35.50 -6.51 0.57
N LYS A 141 34.80 -5.90 -0.40
CA LYS A 141 35.39 -5.49 -1.67
C LYS A 141 35.85 -4.01 -1.62
N GLN A 142 36.99 -3.70 -2.25
CA GLN A 142 37.53 -2.37 -2.33
C GLN A 142 36.53 -1.40 -2.97
N LYS A 143 36.31 -0.22 -2.34
CA LYS A 143 35.44 0.84 -2.86
C LYS A 143 35.95 1.27 -4.26
N GLY A 144 35.02 1.46 -5.20
CA GLY A 144 35.33 1.84 -6.58
C GLY A 144 35.70 0.66 -7.51
N SER A 145 36.04 -0.53 -7.00
CA SER A 145 36.44 -1.64 -7.84
C SER A 145 35.29 -2.24 -8.66
N LYS A 146 35.60 -2.80 -9.84
CA LYS A 146 34.63 -3.54 -10.68
C LYS A 146 33.98 -4.69 -9.92
N ASN A 147 34.74 -5.38 -9.06
CA ASN A 147 34.24 -6.49 -8.25
C ASN A 147 33.24 -6.02 -7.18
N ARG A 148 33.44 -4.85 -6.56
CA ARG A 148 32.46 -4.26 -5.65
C ARG A 148 31.18 -3.86 -6.39
N ASN A 149 31.28 -3.32 -7.60
CA ASN A 149 30.12 -2.98 -8.41
C ASN A 149 29.30 -4.24 -8.77
N ARG A 150 29.96 -5.34 -9.18
CA ARG A 150 29.26 -6.63 -9.40
C ARG A 150 28.57 -7.15 -8.13
N ALA A 151 29.23 -7.03 -6.97
CA ALA A 151 28.61 -7.41 -5.69
C ALA A 151 27.42 -6.50 -5.31
N ARG A 152 27.52 -5.19 -5.57
CA ARG A 152 26.42 -4.23 -5.37
C ARG A 152 25.19 -4.59 -6.20
N ILE A 153 25.36 -4.97 -7.47
CA ILE A 153 24.26 -5.41 -8.33
C ILE A 153 23.56 -6.63 -7.73
N LYS A 154 24.31 -7.60 -7.21
CA LYS A 154 23.70 -8.79 -6.54
C LYS A 154 22.88 -8.42 -5.31
N VAL A 155 23.33 -7.46 -4.51
CA VAL A 155 22.55 -6.92 -3.38
C VAL A 155 21.28 -6.22 -3.88
N ALA A 156 21.42 -5.34 -4.88
CA ALA A 156 20.31 -4.59 -5.46
C ALA A 156 19.25 -5.51 -6.09
N THR A 157 19.65 -6.61 -6.71
CA THR A 157 18.72 -7.61 -7.27
C THR A 157 17.86 -8.26 -6.19
N ILE A 158 18.42 -8.56 -5.01
CA ILE A 158 17.64 -9.13 -3.89
C ILE A 158 16.66 -8.06 -3.34
N GLN A 159 17.14 -6.83 -3.17
CA GLN A 159 16.27 -5.73 -2.71
C GLN A 159 15.12 -5.45 -3.68
N GLU A 160 15.39 -5.51 -4.99
CA GLU A 160 14.36 -5.35 -6.02
C GLU A 160 13.34 -6.49 -5.96
N HIS A 161 13.80 -7.73 -5.76
CA HIS A 161 12.89 -8.88 -5.60
C HIS A 161 11.95 -8.70 -4.40
N ILE A 162 12.49 -8.32 -3.23
CA ILE A 162 11.70 -8.02 -2.04
C ILE A 162 10.67 -6.90 -2.30
N ALA A 163 11.10 -5.84 -2.98
CA ALA A 163 10.21 -4.72 -3.31
C ALA A 163 9.09 -5.15 -4.27
N ASN A 164 9.41 -5.98 -5.27
CA ASN A 164 8.42 -6.48 -6.23
C ASN A 164 7.41 -7.43 -5.57
N GLN A 165 7.84 -8.32 -4.68
CA GLN A 165 6.94 -9.19 -3.93
C GLN A 165 5.96 -8.36 -3.07
N ARG A 166 6.45 -7.30 -2.41
CA ARG A 166 5.59 -6.41 -1.64
C ARG A 166 4.60 -5.67 -2.54
N MET A 167 5.05 -5.16 -3.68
CA MET A 167 4.17 -4.46 -4.62
C MET A 167 3.08 -5.39 -5.18
N ASP A 168 3.41 -6.61 -5.54
CA ASP A 168 2.44 -7.63 -6.00
C ASP A 168 1.39 -7.92 -4.91
N PHE A 169 1.84 -8.10 -3.67
CA PHE A 169 0.94 -8.29 -2.54
C PHE A 169 0.01 -7.09 -2.31
N HIS A 170 0.56 -5.86 -2.31
CA HIS A 170 -0.25 -4.64 -2.17
C HIS A 170 -1.25 -4.48 -3.32
N ASP A 171 -0.83 -4.82 -4.53
CA ASP A 171 -1.69 -4.75 -5.72
C ASP A 171 -2.88 -5.70 -5.59
N LYS A 172 -2.64 -6.94 -5.23
CA LYS A 172 -3.67 -7.97 -5.05
C LYS A 172 -4.64 -7.64 -3.92
N VAL A 173 -4.12 -7.23 -2.75
CA VAL A 173 -4.96 -6.87 -1.60
C VAL A 173 -5.80 -5.63 -1.90
N SER A 174 -5.21 -4.58 -2.46
CA SER A 174 -5.95 -3.37 -2.80
C SER A 174 -6.98 -3.61 -3.90
N ASP A 175 -6.70 -4.52 -4.84
CA ASP A 175 -7.63 -4.94 -5.88
C ASP A 175 -8.85 -5.67 -5.28
N ALA A 176 -8.60 -6.65 -4.41
CA ALA A 176 -9.63 -7.38 -3.71
C ALA A 176 -10.53 -6.44 -2.89
N LEU A 177 -9.95 -5.57 -2.07
CA LEU A 177 -10.70 -4.62 -1.24
C LEU A 177 -11.61 -3.70 -2.08
N THR A 178 -11.08 -3.12 -3.16
CA THR A 178 -11.86 -2.19 -4.00
C THR A 178 -12.86 -2.87 -4.93
N ARG A 179 -12.80 -4.20 -5.10
CA ARG A 179 -13.87 -4.99 -5.74
C ARG A 179 -15.02 -5.27 -4.79
N MET A 180 -14.69 -5.51 -3.51
CA MET A 180 -15.65 -6.00 -2.53
C MET A 180 -16.45 -4.89 -1.85
N TYR A 181 -15.79 -3.77 -1.55
CA TYR A 181 -16.41 -2.69 -0.79
C TYR A 181 -16.57 -1.43 -1.63
N ASP A 182 -17.66 -0.71 -1.43
CA ASP A 182 -17.88 0.60 -2.03
C ASP A 182 -17.22 1.69 -1.20
N THR A 183 -17.10 1.48 0.10
CA THR A 183 -16.46 2.40 1.03
C THR A 183 -15.50 1.66 1.95
N ILE A 184 -14.27 2.14 2.04
CA ILE A 184 -13.25 1.61 2.96
C ILE A 184 -12.85 2.73 3.90
N VAL A 185 -13.03 2.49 5.20
CA VAL A 185 -12.66 3.44 6.24
C VAL A 185 -11.30 3.05 6.82
N VAL A 186 -10.39 4.01 6.95
CA VAL A 186 -9.02 3.81 7.40
C VAL A 186 -8.61 4.86 8.42
N GLU A 187 -7.55 4.58 9.20
CA GLU A 187 -6.95 5.58 10.09
C GLU A 187 -5.97 6.51 9.36
N ASP A 188 -5.88 7.78 9.80
CA ASP A 188 -4.77 8.68 9.42
C ASP A 188 -3.49 8.30 10.18
N LEU A 189 -2.69 7.42 9.58
CA LEU A 189 -1.47 6.91 10.19
C LEU A 189 -0.23 7.76 9.88
N ASN A 190 0.44 8.25 10.91
CA ASN A 190 1.76 8.87 10.78
C ASN A 190 2.87 7.80 10.63
N VAL A 191 2.91 7.13 9.48
CA VAL A 191 3.90 6.07 9.20
C VAL A 191 5.34 6.56 9.37
N ASN A 192 5.63 7.82 9.03
CA ASN A 192 6.97 8.39 9.19
C ASN A 192 7.34 8.59 10.67
N GLY A 193 6.38 8.97 11.51
CA GLY A 193 6.56 9.04 12.96
C GLY A 193 6.79 7.66 13.57
N MET A 194 6.01 6.67 13.14
CA MET A 194 6.13 5.29 13.62
C MET A 194 7.49 4.66 13.30
N LYS A 195 8.10 4.99 12.16
CA LYS A 195 9.46 4.53 11.78
C LYS A 195 10.58 5.06 12.66
N LYS A 196 10.34 6.07 13.50
CA LYS A 196 11.32 6.55 14.49
C LYS A 196 11.53 5.55 15.62
N ASN A 197 10.59 4.65 15.87
CA ASN A 197 10.75 3.55 16.79
C ASN A 197 11.68 2.49 16.19
N HIS A 198 12.92 2.38 16.67
CA HIS A 198 13.95 1.50 16.14
C HIS A 198 13.57 0.01 16.18
N HIS A 199 12.77 -0.42 17.18
CA HIS A 199 12.33 -1.81 17.31
C HIS A 199 11.34 -2.20 16.21
N LEU A 200 10.50 -1.28 15.75
CA LEU A 200 9.43 -1.54 14.78
C LEU A 200 9.76 -1.04 13.38
N ALA A 201 10.78 -0.19 13.21
CA ALA A 201 11.12 0.46 11.95
C ALA A 201 11.32 -0.51 10.79
N LYS A 202 11.94 -1.68 11.05
CA LYS A 202 12.15 -2.74 10.05
C LYS A 202 10.81 -3.33 9.60
N SER A 203 9.96 -3.74 10.52
CA SER A 203 8.65 -4.34 10.23
C SER A 203 7.69 -3.35 9.55
N ILE A 204 7.65 -2.09 10.02
CA ILE A 204 6.87 -1.01 9.41
C ILE A 204 7.35 -0.71 7.98
N SER A 205 8.67 -0.75 7.76
CA SER A 205 9.25 -0.56 6.42
C SER A 205 8.97 -1.74 5.51
N ASP A 206 8.90 -2.96 6.04
CA ASP A 206 8.57 -4.17 5.28
C ASP A 206 7.08 -4.20 4.93
N ALA A 207 6.20 -3.86 5.85
CA ALA A 207 4.78 -3.73 5.57
C ALA A 207 4.48 -2.70 4.47
N GLY A 208 5.17 -1.56 4.47
CA GLY A 208 5.10 -0.58 3.40
C GLY A 208 3.75 0.11 3.25
N TRP A 209 3.03 0.35 4.34
CA TRP A 209 1.65 0.88 4.37
C TRP A 209 1.45 2.15 3.53
N SER A 210 2.42 3.08 3.51
CA SER A 210 2.30 4.29 2.68
C SER A 210 2.12 3.98 1.19
N SER A 211 2.83 2.96 0.66
CA SER A 211 2.69 2.54 -0.74
C SER A 211 1.37 1.78 -0.97
N PHE A 212 0.94 1.00 0.02
CA PHE A 212 -0.34 0.31 0.00
C PHE A 212 -1.51 1.30 -0.05
N PHE A 213 -1.56 2.29 0.86
CA PHE A 213 -2.60 3.31 0.86
C PHE A 213 -2.62 4.15 -0.43
N THR A 214 -1.45 4.47 -0.99
CA THR A 214 -1.40 5.17 -2.29
C THR A 214 -2.05 4.33 -3.39
N MET A 215 -1.74 3.03 -3.44
CA MET A 215 -2.31 2.11 -4.43
C MET A 215 -3.81 1.90 -4.22
N LEU A 216 -4.24 1.71 -2.96
CA LEU A 216 -5.64 1.58 -2.58
C LEU A 216 -6.47 2.80 -3.01
N LYS A 217 -5.99 4.02 -2.68
CA LYS A 217 -6.64 5.28 -3.07
C LYS A 217 -6.73 5.42 -4.60
N THR A 218 -5.66 5.10 -5.32
CA THR A 218 -5.67 5.17 -6.80
C THR A 218 -6.70 4.23 -7.40
N LYS A 219 -6.76 2.98 -6.91
CA LYS A 219 -7.75 2.00 -7.40
C LYS A 219 -9.18 2.37 -6.97
N ALA A 220 -9.36 2.92 -5.78
CA ALA A 220 -10.66 3.38 -5.32
C ALA A 220 -11.21 4.48 -6.24
N VAL A 221 -10.43 5.51 -6.52
CA VAL A 221 -10.81 6.58 -7.47
C VAL A 221 -11.15 6.03 -8.84
N SER A 222 -10.31 5.16 -9.42
CA SER A 222 -10.56 4.57 -10.74
C SER A 222 -11.81 3.69 -10.81
N ARG A 223 -12.41 3.32 -9.68
CA ARG A 223 -13.61 2.47 -9.56
C ARG A 223 -14.83 3.18 -8.97
N GLY A 224 -14.75 4.49 -8.73
CA GLY A 224 -15.81 5.24 -8.05
C GLY A 224 -16.07 4.75 -6.63
N LYS A 225 -15.02 4.32 -5.90
CA LYS A 225 -15.12 3.85 -4.53
C LYS A 225 -14.63 4.91 -3.56
N ASN A 226 -15.12 4.87 -2.33
CA ASN A 226 -14.79 5.84 -1.30
C ASN A 226 -13.68 5.33 -0.38
N ILE A 227 -12.73 6.22 -0.05
CA ILE A 227 -11.78 6.02 1.05
C ILE A 227 -12.02 7.13 2.06
N ILE A 228 -12.44 6.78 3.26
CA ILE A 228 -12.73 7.72 4.35
C ILE A 228 -11.62 7.57 5.39
N GLU A 229 -10.98 8.66 5.73
CA GLU A 229 -9.97 8.69 6.80
C GLU A 229 -10.63 9.20 8.09
N ILE A 230 -10.51 8.43 9.19
CA ILE A 230 -10.90 8.87 10.53
C ILE A 230 -9.80 9.69 11.18
N GLY A 231 -10.13 10.37 12.27
CA GLY A 231 -9.17 11.17 13.03
C GLY A 231 -8.10 10.28 13.68
N ARG A 232 -6.87 10.80 13.73
CA ARG A 232 -5.72 10.09 14.37
C ARG A 232 -5.93 9.78 15.84
N PHE A 233 -6.76 10.56 16.52
CA PHE A 233 -7.00 10.46 17.96
C PHE A 233 -8.33 9.78 18.29
N ASP A 234 -9.06 9.31 17.29
CA ASP A 234 -10.27 8.53 17.51
C ASP A 234 -9.89 7.23 18.23
N PRO A 235 -10.55 6.88 19.36
CA PRO A 235 -10.12 5.77 20.23
C PRO A 235 -10.52 4.41 19.66
N SER A 236 -10.16 4.12 18.41
CA SER A 236 -10.54 2.92 17.67
C SER A 236 -10.22 1.63 18.43
N SER A 237 -9.00 1.47 18.93
CA SER A 237 -8.56 0.27 19.65
C SER A 237 -8.98 0.23 21.13
N LYS A 238 -9.25 1.39 21.74
CA LYS A 238 -9.55 1.51 23.18
C LYS A 238 -11.05 1.50 23.49
N MET A 239 -11.89 1.81 22.52
CA MET A 239 -13.33 1.85 22.70
C MET A 239 -13.93 0.47 22.48
N CYS A 240 -14.80 0.02 23.38
CA CYS A 240 -15.60 -1.20 23.18
C CYS A 240 -16.56 -0.99 22.00
N SER A 241 -16.45 -1.80 20.96
CA SER A 241 -17.32 -1.72 19.80
C SER A 241 -18.79 -2.03 20.10
N HIS A 242 -19.07 -2.76 21.20
CA HIS A 242 -20.42 -3.10 21.62
C HIS A 242 -21.09 -1.98 22.42
N CYS A 243 -20.48 -1.48 23.51
CA CYS A 243 -21.13 -0.53 24.42
C CYS A 243 -20.51 0.86 24.48
N GLY A 244 -19.45 1.13 23.74
CA GLY A 244 -18.78 2.44 23.68
C GLY A 244 -17.89 2.76 24.90
N TYR A 245 -17.73 1.83 25.87
CA TYR A 245 -16.87 2.06 27.02
C TYR A 245 -15.41 2.20 26.58
N ILE A 246 -14.69 3.20 27.11
CA ILE A 246 -13.27 3.40 26.80
C ILE A 246 -12.44 2.69 27.88
N TYR A 247 -11.62 1.75 27.44
CA TYR A 247 -10.71 0.96 28.28
C TYR A 247 -9.26 1.38 28.07
N GLU A 248 -8.48 1.48 29.14
CA GLU A 248 -7.04 1.77 29.06
C GLU A 248 -6.26 0.51 28.65
N LEU A 249 -6.27 0.23 27.35
CA LEU A 249 -5.61 -0.94 26.78
C LEU A 249 -4.10 -0.74 26.69
N LYS A 250 -3.31 -1.68 27.21
CA LYS A 250 -1.86 -1.69 27.03
C LYS A 250 -1.50 -2.18 25.64
N LEU A 251 -0.40 -1.69 25.08
CA LEU A 251 0.05 -2.09 23.72
C LEU A 251 0.32 -3.59 23.57
N SER A 252 0.65 -4.28 24.68
CA SER A 252 0.91 -5.73 24.67
C SER A 252 -0.36 -6.58 24.71
N GLU A 253 -1.51 -6.00 25.08
CA GLU A 253 -2.77 -6.73 25.17
C GLU A 253 -3.39 -6.91 23.79
N ARG A 254 -3.57 -8.16 23.36
CA ARG A 254 -4.17 -8.52 22.08
C ARG A 254 -5.65 -8.82 22.17
N SER A 255 -6.10 -9.30 23.34
CA SER A 255 -7.49 -9.52 23.65
C SER A 255 -7.82 -8.97 25.03
N TRP A 256 -9.06 -8.51 25.20
CA TRP A 256 -9.53 -7.94 26.45
C TRP A 256 -11.03 -8.15 26.61
N THR A 257 -11.51 -8.11 27.85
CA THR A 257 -12.95 -8.20 28.17
C THR A 257 -13.41 -6.84 28.66
N CYS A 258 -14.49 -6.33 28.08
CA CYS A 258 -15.05 -5.04 28.47
C CYS A 258 -15.61 -5.11 29.90
N PRO A 259 -15.17 -4.26 30.85
CA PRO A 259 -15.67 -4.32 32.22
C PRO A 259 -17.12 -3.83 32.36
N ARG A 260 -17.68 -3.14 31.34
CA ARG A 260 -19.05 -2.62 31.37
C ARG A 260 -20.08 -3.62 30.82
N CYS A 261 -19.79 -4.28 29.70
CA CYS A 261 -20.76 -5.16 29.03
C CYS A 261 -20.27 -6.62 28.95
N ASN A 262 -19.13 -6.94 29.52
CA ASN A 262 -18.53 -8.28 29.58
C ASN A 262 -18.23 -8.92 28.22
N THR A 263 -18.28 -8.16 27.11
CA THR A 263 -17.94 -8.64 25.76
C THR A 263 -16.43 -8.84 25.66
N ARG A 264 -16.00 -10.01 25.17
CA ARG A 264 -14.59 -10.28 24.86
C ARG A 264 -14.27 -9.76 23.46
N HIS A 265 -13.15 -9.05 23.35
CA HIS A 265 -12.69 -8.44 22.12
C HIS A 265 -11.32 -8.97 21.70
N ASP A 266 -11.14 -9.26 20.42
CA ASP A 266 -9.86 -9.16 19.75
C ASP A 266 -9.59 -7.67 19.50
N ARG A 267 -8.37 -7.21 19.78
CA ARG A 267 -8.03 -5.79 19.72
C ARG A 267 -8.13 -5.21 18.32
N GLU A 268 -7.58 -5.91 17.33
CA GLU A 268 -7.47 -5.45 15.96
C GLU A 268 -8.85 -5.49 15.28
N TRP A 269 -9.64 -6.53 15.56
CA TRP A 269 -11.02 -6.60 15.07
C TRP A 269 -11.94 -5.55 15.72
N ASN A 270 -11.84 -5.36 17.02
CA ASN A 270 -12.55 -4.29 17.72
C ASN A 270 -12.21 -2.91 17.14
N ALA A 271 -10.92 -2.67 16.85
CA ALA A 271 -10.47 -1.43 16.21
C ALA A 271 -11.09 -1.27 14.81
N ALA A 272 -11.09 -2.29 13.98
CA ALA A 272 -11.67 -2.25 12.64
C ALA A 272 -13.18 -1.95 12.66
N ILE A 273 -13.94 -2.51 13.61
CA ILE A 273 -15.37 -2.20 13.81
C ILE A 273 -15.55 -0.72 14.17
N ASN A 274 -14.76 -0.20 15.11
CA ASN A 274 -14.83 1.19 15.52
C ASN A 274 -14.41 2.15 14.41
N ILE A 275 -13.38 1.81 13.62
CA ILE A 275 -12.95 2.57 12.45
C ILE A 275 -14.12 2.70 11.47
N LYS A 276 -14.81 1.61 11.14
CA LYS A 276 -16.01 1.64 10.29
C LYS A 276 -17.06 2.60 10.87
N ARG A 277 -17.39 2.44 12.16
CA ARG A 277 -18.39 3.25 12.85
C ARG A 277 -18.05 4.75 12.78
N PHE A 278 -16.83 5.15 13.09
CA PHE A 278 -16.41 6.56 13.05
C PHE A 278 -16.46 7.13 11.63
N GLY A 279 -16.10 6.36 10.61
CA GLY A 279 -16.20 6.77 9.22
C GLY A 279 -17.64 7.00 8.78
N LEU A 280 -18.56 6.09 9.15
CA LEU A 280 -19.97 6.23 8.83
C LEU A 280 -20.59 7.44 9.53
N ILE A 281 -20.29 7.65 10.82
CA ILE A 281 -20.72 8.85 11.55
C ILE A 281 -20.24 10.13 10.86
N LYS A 282 -18.98 10.17 10.43
CA LYS A 282 -18.38 11.31 9.73
C LYS A 282 -19.11 11.65 8.43
N THR A 283 -19.72 10.68 7.78
CA THR A 283 -20.49 10.87 6.54
C THR A 283 -22.00 11.03 6.75
N GLY A 284 -22.47 11.03 8.00
CA GLY A 284 -23.88 11.16 8.34
C GLY A 284 -24.70 9.89 8.06
N VAL A 285 -24.06 8.76 7.81
CA VAL A 285 -24.74 7.48 7.61
C VAL A 285 -25.08 6.87 8.97
N PRO A 286 -26.33 6.48 9.22
CA PRO A 286 -26.71 5.81 10.46
C PRO A 286 -25.89 4.53 10.67
N THR A 287 -25.38 4.36 11.88
CA THR A 287 -24.71 3.13 12.28
C THR A 287 -25.70 2.33 13.11
N ASP A 288 -26.20 1.23 12.56
CA ASP A 288 -26.96 0.27 13.37
C ASP A 288 -26.05 -0.25 14.50
N SER A 289 -26.56 -0.17 15.73
CA SER A 289 -25.95 -0.77 16.90
C SER A 289 -26.09 -2.29 16.94
N GLY A 290 -26.63 -2.91 15.87
CA GLY A 290 -26.81 -4.33 15.71
C GLY A 290 -25.49 -5.07 15.46
N GLU A 291 -25.43 -6.29 15.90
CA GLU A 291 -24.35 -7.24 15.65
C GLU A 291 -23.93 -7.25 14.18
N LEU A 292 -22.69 -6.83 13.91
CA LEU A 292 -22.09 -7.02 12.61
C LEU A 292 -21.71 -8.50 12.51
N THR A 293 -22.61 -9.33 11.96
CA THR A 293 -22.27 -10.70 11.62
C THR A 293 -21.11 -10.73 10.63
N PRO A 294 -20.07 -11.55 10.87
CA PRO A 294 -19.00 -11.74 9.89
C PRO A 294 -19.61 -12.27 8.60
N VAL A 295 -19.51 -11.52 7.53
CA VAL A 295 -19.91 -12.00 6.22
C VAL A 295 -18.80 -12.94 5.75
N GLU A 296 -19.03 -14.25 5.84
CA GLU A 296 -18.26 -15.27 5.12
C GLU A 296 -18.53 -15.07 3.62
N SER A 297 -17.76 -14.22 2.99
CA SER A 297 -18.21 -13.63 1.77
C SER A 297 -17.24 -13.82 0.61
N ALA A 298 -17.68 -13.37 -0.50
CA ALA A 298 -16.98 -13.20 -1.76
C ALA A 298 -15.51 -12.70 -1.60
N MET A 299 -15.16 -11.99 -0.51
CA MET A 299 -13.78 -11.59 -0.19
C MET A 299 -12.87 -12.81 -0.02
N ALA A 300 -13.31 -13.83 0.72
CA ALA A 300 -12.57 -15.07 0.88
C ALA A 300 -12.26 -15.72 -0.47
N GLY A 301 -13.26 -15.83 -1.33
CA GLY A 301 -13.07 -16.38 -2.68
C GLY A 301 -12.15 -15.52 -3.56
N CYS A 302 -12.15 -14.20 -3.40
CA CYS A 302 -11.25 -13.31 -4.11
C CYS A 302 -9.80 -13.48 -3.62
N LEU A 303 -9.57 -13.51 -2.32
CA LEU A 303 -8.24 -13.68 -1.72
C LEU A 303 -7.63 -15.05 -2.08
N ILE A 304 -8.43 -16.12 -2.06
CA ILE A 304 -7.98 -17.46 -2.48
C ILE A 304 -7.51 -17.45 -3.93
N ARG A 305 -8.29 -16.86 -4.84
CA ARG A 305 -7.91 -16.77 -6.27
C ARG A 305 -6.61 -16.01 -6.48
N GLU A 306 -6.36 -14.98 -5.67
CA GLU A 306 -5.11 -14.20 -5.71
C GLU A 306 -3.96 -14.86 -4.92
N GLY A 307 -4.17 -16.02 -4.29
CA GLY A 307 -3.16 -16.73 -3.51
C GLY A 307 -2.75 -15.99 -2.23
N ILE A 308 -3.63 -15.20 -1.66
CA ILE A 308 -3.41 -14.45 -0.42
C ILE A 308 -3.89 -15.27 0.77
N SER A 309 -3.02 -15.50 1.75
CA SER A 309 -3.39 -16.16 3.00
C SER A 309 -4.23 -15.22 3.85
N TYR A 310 -5.38 -15.70 4.31
CA TYR A 310 -6.28 -14.99 5.20
C TYR A 310 -6.87 -15.95 6.23
N HIS A 311 -7.40 -15.43 7.33
CA HIS A 311 -8.24 -16.15 8.27
C HIS A 311 -9.40 -15.24 8.71
N SER A 312 -10.45 -15.85 9.24
CA SER A 312 -11.64 -15.14 9.71
C SER A 312 -11.78 -15.32 11.22
N LEU A 313 -12.03 -14.22 11.92
CA LEU A 313 -12.38 -14.24 13.34
C LEU A 313 -13.88 -14.51 13.46
N LYS A 314 -14.25 -15.51 14.28
CA LYS A 314 -15.64 -15.74 14.67
C LYS A 314 -15.87 -15.15 16.06
N GLN A 315 -16.93 -14.40 16.22
CA GLN A 315 -17.38 -13.97 17.52
C GLN A 315 -18.01 -15.19 18.21
N GLU A 316 -17.40 -15.66 19.29
CA GLU A 316 -18.05 -16.64 20.14
C GLU A 316 -19.26 -15.95 20.78
N ALA A 317 -20.45 -16.31 20.32
CA ALA A 317 -21.68 -15.95 21.02
C ALA A 317 -21.61 -16.63 22.40
N ASN A 318 -21.39 -15.82 23.44
CA ASN A 318 -21.58 -16.31 24.80
C ASN A 318 -23.07 -16.65 24.94
N GLY A 319 -23.37 -17.93 24.78
CA GLY A 319 -24.69 -18.45 25.14
C GLY A 319 -24.96 -18.16 26.61
N PHE A 320 -26.07 -17.50 26.85
CA PHE A 320 -26.72 -17.45 28.15
C PHE A 320 -27.35 -18.79 28.46
#